data_21952505352526f3cdd6e5b3b7a8c619
#
_entry.id   21952505352526f3cdd6e5b3b7a8c619
#
_cell.length_a   1.000
_cell.length_b   1.000
_cell.length_c   1.000
_cell.angle_alpha   90.00
_cell.angle_beta   90.00
_cell.angle_gamma   90.00
#
_symmetry.space_group_name_H-M   'P 1'
#
loop_
_entity.id
_entity.type
_entity.pdbx_description
1 polymer ?
#
loop_
_entity_poly.entity_id
_entity_poly.type
_entity_poly.pdbx_seq_one_letter_code
_entity_poly.pdbx_strand_id
1 'polypeptide(L)'
;MSLVRRTRIVCTIGPSSSSPHVLRAMVQAGMDVARFNFSHGDAETHRNAAAAVREAAEDVGRPIALLGDLQGPKIRTGAFDGASFKRLVRGRRIGIVAAPPSASPTPPHEWEGQAAPTPSPSGAARHLPINGEEDITVSHVELVQALRPGDRVLLDDGRIELSVRSVEDGRAEAAVIRGGLLGERKGVSVPGRPLPLPALTAKDLEDLKLAVELGVDYLALSFVRRPEDILMCQRHMTGMNSSIPVIAKLEKLEAIRNLDEILEVADAVMVARGDLGVELKLGDLPAVQKEIIDRANRAGVPVITATEMLESMVTSNRPTRAEASDVANAIWDGTDAVMLSQETSIGAHPVEAVRAMARICLAAQKHPAFERARQIWREPGQVGSAIAHAAASTAAELHAKVIIAFTESGTTALRCSKARPPMPVIAASPHLEVLRRTALYSGVVPLQVSPGKDTDQMISNATDAALASGMVRPGDRVVVVAGVPVGRPGQTNLLKVETV
;
A
#
# COMPACT_ATOMS: atom_id res chain seq x y z
N MET A 1 -8.82 -26.63 13.67
CA MET A 1 -8.97 -25.48 12.76
C MET A 1 -7.62 -24.90 12.42
N SER A 2 -7.32 -24.64 11.15
CA SER A 2 -6.15 -23.87 10.77
C SER A 2 -6.28 -22.45 11.35
N LEU A 3 -5.18 -21.92 11.90
CA LEU A 3 -5.15 -20.56 12.45
C LEU A 3 -5.45 -19.55 11.33
N VAL A 4 -6.51 -18.75 11.49
CA VAL A 4 -6.84 -17.69 10.52
C VAL A 4 -5.75 -16.62 10.58
N ARG A 5 -5.11 -16.34 9.44
CA ARG A 5 -4.11 -15.27 9.34
C ARG A 5 -4.80 -13.91 9.49
N ARG A 6 -4.29 -13.07 10.40
CA ARG A 6 -4.86 -11.76 10.70
C ARG A 6 -4.28 -10.65 9.84
N THR A 7 -2.94 -10.57 9.74
CA THR A 7 -2.28 -9.59 8.89
C THR A 7 -2.53 -9.91 7.42
N ARG A 8 -2.99 -8.93 6.64
CA ARG A 8 -3.33 -9.07 5.23
C ARG A 8 -2.09 -8.98 4.35
N ILE A 9 -2.17 -9.53 3.14
CA ILE A 9 -1.08 -9.50 2.17
C ILE A 9 -1.56 -8.78 0.91
N VAL A 10 -0.90 -7.66 0.61
CA VAL A 10 -1.05 -6.92 -0.65
C VAL A 10 0.04 -7.40 -1.60
N CYS A 11 -0.32 -7.78 -2.82
CA CYS A 11 0.63 -8.24 -3.84
C CYS A 11 0.54 -7.34 -5.08
N THR A 12 1.68 -6.82 -5.54
CA THR A 12 1.73 -6.10 -6.80
C THR A 12 1.68 -7.08 -7.97
N ILE A 13 0.73 -6.85 -8.87
CA ILE A 13 0.58 -7.64 -10.09
C ILE A 13 1.46 -7.05 -11.19
N GLY A 14 2.12 -7.92 -11.93
CA GLY A 14 3.02 -7.55 -13.02
C GLY A 14 3.36 -8.75 -13.89
N PRO A 15 4.37 -8.65 -14.77
CA PRO A 15 4.70 -9.68 -15.75
C PRO A 15 4.85 -11.10 -15.19
N SER A 16 5.46 -11.23 -14.00
CA SER A 16 5.68 -12.54 -13.37
C SER A 16 4.42 -13.13 -12.73
N SER A 17 3.37 -12.34 -12.53
CA SER A 17 2.15 -12.76 -11.83
C SER A 17 0.86 -12.61 -12.65
N SER A 18 0.93 -12.19 -13.92
CA SER A 18 -0.26 -11.91 -14.74
C SER A 18 -0.96 -13.16 -15.29
N SER A 19 -0.33 -14.33 -15.28
CA SER A 19 -0.96 -15.53 -15.81
C SER A 19 -2.06 -16.08 -14.87
N PRO A 20 -3.21 -16.55 -15.39
CA PRO A 20 -4.32 -17.05 -14.58
C PRO A 20 -3.93 -18.14 -13.58
N HIS A 21 -3.03 -19.04 -13.98
CA HIS A 21 -2.53 -20.10 -13.10
C HIS A 21 -1.75 -19.56 -11.91
N VAL A 22 -0.85 -18.58 -12.13
CA VAL A 22 -0.06 -17.93 -11.07
C VAL A 22 -0.98 -17.15 -10.15
N LEU A 23 -1.94 -16.39 -10.69
CA LEU A 23 -2.90 -15.62 -9.91
C LEU A 23 -3.72 -16.53 -8.98
N ARG A 24 -4.28 -17.64 -9.48
CA ARG A 24 -4.98 -18.63 -8.64
C ARG A 24 -4.07 -19.15 -7.53
N ALA A 25 -2.83 -19.50 -7.87
CA ALA A 25 -1.87 -19.99 -6.88
C ALA A 25 -1.51 -18.92 -5.83
N MET A 26 -1.41 -17.64 -6.20
CA MET A 26 -1.19 -16.53 -5.27
C MET A 26 -2.40 -16.31 -4.34
N VAL A 27 -3.64 -16.37 -4.86
CA VAL A 27 -4.87 -16.30 -4.04
C VAL A 27 -4.89 -17.44 -3.02
N GLN A 28 -4.61 -18.68 -3.46
CA GLN A 28 -4.53 -19.85 -2.58
C GLN A 28 -3.39 -19.74 -1.56
N ALA A 29 -2.25 -19.12 -1.94
CA ALA A 29 -1.11 -18.90 -1.06
C ALA A 29 -1.39 -17.83 0.01
N GLY A 30 -2.39 -16.96 -0.20
CA GLY A 30 -2.84 -16.00 0.80
C GLY A 30 -2.84 -14.53 0.36
N MET A 31 -2.80 -14.22 -0.92
CA MET A 31 -3.05 -12.86 -1.39
C MET A 31 -4.46 -12.41 -0.97
N ASP A 32 -4.59 -11.20 -0.40
CA ASP A 32 -5.87 -10.61 -0.01
C ASP A 32 -6.20 -9.37 -0.87
N VAL A 33 -5.16 -8.66 -1.35
CA VAL A 33 -5.29 -7.45 -2.17
C VAL A 33 -4.32 -7.53 -3.34
N ALA A 34 -4.83 -7.28 -4.56
CA ALA A 34 -4.03 -7.16 -5.78
C ALA A 34 -3.79 -5.68 -6.09
N ARG A 35 -2.52 -5.24 -6.10
CA ARG A 35 -2.12 -3.86 -6.40
C ARG A 35 -1.71 -3.73 -7.86
N PHE A 36 -2.26 -2.73 -8.55
CA PHE A 36 -1.90 -2.29 -9.89
C PHE A 36 -1.13 -0.97 -9.79
N ASN A 37 0.15 -1.01 -10.17
CA ASN A 37 1.00 0.18 -10.16
C ASN A 37 0.86 0.93 -11.49
N PHE A 38 0.09 2.00 -11.54
CA PHE A 38 -0.14 2.80 -12.75
C PHE A 38 1.09 3.60 -13.22
N SER A 39 2.21 3.52 -12.49
CA SER A 39 3.50 4.04 -13.00
C SER A 39 4.06 3.21 -14.16
N HIS A 40 3.57 1.99 -14.38
CA HIS A 40 4.04 1.04 -15.38
C HIS A 40 2.86 0.38 -16.09
N GLY A 41 3.10 -0.08 -17.32
CA GLY A 41 2.04 -0.67 -18.15
C GLY A 41 1.11 0.37 -18.76
N ASP A 42 0.20 -0.09 -19.60
CA ASP A 42 -0.85 0.71 -20.22
C ASP A 42 -2.25 0.30 -19.73
N ALA A 43 -3.26 1.01 -20.19
CA ALA A 43 -4.64 0.77 -19.79
C ALA A 43 -5.13 -0.65 -20.14
N GLU A 44 -4.70 -1.21 -21.27
CA GLU A 44 -5.09 -2.55 -21.72
C GLU A 44 -4.47 -3.62 -20.81
N THR A 45 -3.19 -3.48 -20.50
CA THR A 45 -2.49 -4.35 -19.53
C THR A 45 -3.21 -4.38 -18.18
N HIS A 46 -3.63 -3.22 -17.67
CA HIS A 46 -4.33 -3.14 -16.39
C HIS A 46 -5.74 -3.73 -16.45
N ARG A 47 -6.49 -3.54 -17.57
CA ARG A 47 -7.79 -4.19 -17.78
C ARG A 47 -7.68 -5.71 -17.76
N ASN A 48 -6.73 -6.24 -18.53
CA ASN A 48 -6.52 -7.68 -18.62
C ASN A 48 -6.12 -8.27 -17.26
N ALA A 49 -5.20 -7.60 -16.53
CA ALA A 49 -4.77 -8.04 -15.22
C ALA A 49 -5.92 -7.98 -14.18
N ALA A 50 -6.74 -6.92 -14.19
CA ALA A 50 -7.88 -6.80 -13.29
C ALA A 50 -8.93 -7.90 -13.52
N ALA A 51 -9.25 -8.18 -14.79
CA ALA A 51 -10.16 -9.26 -15.16
C ALA A 51 -9.63 -10.63 -14.70
N ALA A 52 -8.34 -10.90 -14.94
CA ALA A 52 -7.71 -12.15 -14.54
C ALA A 52 -7.68 -12.36 -13.01
N VAL A 53 -7.47 -11.27 -12.24
CA VAL A 53 -7.55 -11.34 -10.76
C VAL A 53 -8.98 -11.63 -10.31
N ARG A 54 -10.00 -10.99 -10.92
CA ARG A 54 -11.41 -11.25 -10.59
C ARG A 54 -11.78 -12.72 -10.87
N GLU A 55 -11.38 -13.25 -12.03
CA GLU A 55 -11.58 -14.67 -12.38
C GLU A 55 -10.89 -15.61 -11.37
N ALA A 56 -9.61 -15.35 -11.06
CA ALA A 56 -8.89 -16.17 -10.09
C ALA A 56 -9.51 -16.12 -8.68
N ALA A 57 -10.08 -14.97 -8.29
CA ALA A 57 -10.80 -14.82 -7.02
C ALA A 57 -12.10 -15.66 -6.98
N GLU A 58 -12.85 -15.66 -8.08
CA GLU A 58 -14.07 -16.47 -8.26
C GLU A 58 -13.75 -17.96 -8.23
N ASP A 59 -12.74 -18.39 -8.99
CA ASP A 59 -12.30 -19.80 -9.05
C ASP A 59 -11.91 -20.36 -7.67
N VAL A 60 -11.30 -19.53 -6.84
CA VAL A 60 -10.87 -19.91 -5.48
C VAL A 60 -11.97 -19.69 -4.44
N GLY A 61 -13.03 -18.95 -4.79
CA GLY A 61 -14.12 -18.60 -3.87
C GLY A 61 -13.71 -17.64 -2.77
N ARG A 62 -12.76 -16.72 -3.06
CA ARG A 62 -12.26 -15.73 -2.08
C ARG A 62 -12.35 -14.31 -2.64
N PRO A 63 -13.07 -13.39 -1.97
CA PRO A 63 -13.04 -11.97 -2.35
C PRO A 63 -11.62 -11.40 -2.25
N ILE A 64 -11.13 -10.83 -3.36
CA ILE A 64 -9.85 -10.13 -3.45
C ILE A 64 -10.13 -8.67 -3.77
N ALA A 65 -9.55 -7.74 -2.99
CA ALA A 65 -9.63 -6.33 -3.29
C ALA A 65 -8.65 -5.94 -4.41
N LEU A 66 -9.06 -5.01 -5.28
CA LEU A 66 -8.18 -4.37 -6.25
C LEU A 66 -7.75 -3.01 -5.71
N LEU A 67 -6.46 -2.73 -5.76
CA LEU A 67 -5.85 -1.47 -5.35
C LEU A 67 -5.17 -0.82 -6.55
N GLY A 68 -5.72 0.30 -7.05
CA GLY A 68 -5.05 1.15 -8.03
C GLY A 68 -4.06 2.08 -7.33
N ASP A 69 -2.82 2.16 -7.79
CA ASP A 69 -1.77 3.00 -7.18
C ASP A 69 -1.30 4.05 -8.18
N LEU A 70 -1.67 5.31 -7.92
CA LEU A 70 -1.35 6.47 -8.74
C LEU A 70 0.14 6.80 -8.62
N GLN A 71 0.73 7.24 -9.73
CA GLN A 71 2.15 7.58 -9.79
C GLN A 71 2.52 8.78 -8.94
N GLY A 72 1.69 9.82 -8.95
CA GLY A 72 1.97 11.11 -8.34
C GLY A 72 3.07 11.89 -9.05
N PRO A 73 3.43 13.08 -8.53
CA PRO A 73 4.42 13.98 -9.12
C PRO A 73 5.87 13.51 -8.86
N LYS A 74 6.23 12.31 -9.35
CA LYS A 74 7.59 11.78 -9.18
C LYS A 74 8.55 12.49 -10.12
N ILE A 75 9.54 13.20 -9.53
CA ILE A 75 10.59 13.87 -10.30
C ILE A 75 11.62 12.84 -10.73
N ARG A 76 12.04 12.90 -11.98
CA ARG A 76 13.02 11.99 -12.56
C ARG A 76 14.13 12.74 -13.30
N THR A 77 15.30 12.13 -13.40
CA THR A 77 16.35 12.57 -14.33
C THR A 77 15.89 12.36 -15.77
N GLY A 78 16.41 13.16 -16.68
CA GLY A 78 16.22 12.96 -18.13
C GLY A 78 17.04 11.81 -18.69
N ALA A 79 17.00 11.68 -20.02
CA ALA A 79 17.89 10.80 -20.77
C ALA A 79 19.29 11.43 -20.89
N PHE A 80 20.28 10.61 -21.20
CA PHE A 80 21.65 11.05 -21.45
C PHE A 80 21.97 10.90 -22.93
N ASP A 81 22.56 11.93 -23.55
CA ASP A 81 22.94 11.89 -24.96
C ASP A 81 24.01 10.82 -25.22
N GLY A 82 23.63 9.76 -25.94
CA GLY A 82 24.54 8.72 -26.41
C GLY A 82 25.06 7.73 -25.37
N ALA A 83 24.54 7.74 -24.11
CA ALA A 83 24.95 6.82 -23.07
C ALA A 83 23.77 6.40 -22.17
N SER A 84 23.68 5.11 -21.81
CA SER A 84 22.67 4.63 -20.87
C SER A 84 22.98 4.98 -19.41
N PHE A 85 24.22 5.40 -19.11
CA PHE A 85 24.69 5.70 -17.74
C PHE A 85 25.65 6.89 -17.75
N LYS A 86 25.57 7.71 -16.69
CA LYS A 86 26.50 8.78 -16.39
C LYS A 86 27.26 8.45 -15.10
N ARG A 87 28.60 8.46 -15.12
CA ARG A 87 29.42 8.22 -13.94
C ARG A 87 29.63 9.53 -13.18
N LEU A 88 29.10 9.60 -11.97
CA LEU A 88 29.30 10.74 -11.06
C LEU A 88 30.44 10.42 -10.09
N VAL A 89 31.46 11.29 -10.07
CA VAL A 89 32.68 11.10 -9.27
C VAL A 89 32.67 12.08 -8.09
N ARG A 90 32.89 11.57 -6.86
CA ARG A 90 32.96 12.36 -5.64
C ARG A 90 33.90 13.57 -5.79
N GLY A 91 33.46 14.72 -5.33
CA GLY A 91 34.20 15.99 -5.37
C GLY A 91 34.07 16.76 -6.68
N ARG A 92 33.54 16.16 -7.75
CA ARG A 92 33.26 16.88 -9.01
C ARG A 92 32.04 17.77 -8.85
N ARG A 93 31.97 18.83 -9.67
CA ARG A 93 30.82 19.71 -9.84
C ARG A 93 29.97 19.24 -11.01
N ILE A 94 28.67 19.44 -10.91
CA ILE A 94 27.70 19.10 -11.95
C ILE A 94 26.55 20.10 -11.90
N GLY A 95 26.01 20.46 -13.07
CA GLY A 95 24.81 21.27 -13.17
C GLY A 95 23.54 20.42 -13.08
N ILE A 96 22.49 21.02 -12.54
CA ILE A 96 21.14 20.46 -12.56
C ILE A 96 20.26 21.48 -13.26
N VAL A 97 19.61 21.08 -14.34
CA VAL A 97 18.78 21.95 -15.18
C VAL A 97 17.42 21.28 -15.44
N ALA A 98 16.40 22.08 -15.67
CA ALA A 98 15.13 21.53 -16.15
C ALA A 98 15.25 21.00 -17.57
N ALA A 99 14.65 19.85 -17.84
CA ALA A 99 14.50 19.38 -19.22
C ALA A 99 13.65 20.40 -20.01
N PRO A 100 13.96 20.67 -21.30
CA PRO A 100 13.10 21.49 -22.13
C PRO A 100 11.70 20.83 -22.20
N PRO A 101 10.62 21.63 -22.29
CA PRO A 101 9.29 21.05 -22.39
C PRO A 101 9.21 20.13 -23.61
N SER A 102 9.04 18.84 -23.38
CA SER A 102 8.91 17.86 -24.47
C SER A 102 7.56 18.06 -25.15
N ALA A 103 7.55 18.18 -26.46
CA ALA A 103 6.36 18.07 -27.27
C ALA A 103 5.92 16.60 -27.31
N SER A 104 5.03 16.18 -26.44
CA SER A 104 4.37 14.89 -26.25
C SER A 104 4.88 14.08 -25.04
N PRO A 105 3.95 13.57 -24.21
CA PRO A 105 4.31 12.57 -23.21
C PRO A 105 4.73 11.29 -23.93
N THR A 106 5.96 10.85 -23.72
CA THR A 106 6.43 9.54 -24.18
C THR A 106 5.63 8.45 -23.47
N PRO A 107 5.08 7.45 -24.17
CA PRO A 107 4.31 6.37 -23.51
C PRO A 107 5.14 5.67 -22.44
N PRO A 108 4.51 5.14 -21.40
CA PRO A 108 5.19 4.36 -20.38
C PRO A 108 5.89 3.17 -21.04
N HIS A 109 7.15 2.96 -20.67
CA HIS A 109 7.93 1.83 -21.19
C HIS A 109 7.30 0.49 -20.80
N GLU A 110 7.35 -0.45 -21.74
CA GLU A 110 7.17 -1.87 -21.49
C GLU A 110 8.02 -2.33 -20.29
N TRP A 111 7.55 -3.35 -19.59
CA TRP A 111 8.24 -4.00 -18.48
C TRP A 111 9.55 -4.65 -18.97
N GLU A 112 10.57 -3.85 -19.28
CA GLU A 112 11.90 -4.41 -19.42
C GLU A 112 12.41 -4.78 -18.03
N GLY A 113 12.41 -6.08 -17.78
CA GLY A 113 13.03 -6.69 -16.61
C GLY A 113 14.52 -6.41 -16.62
N GLN A 114 14.93 -5.27 -16.08
CA GLN A 114 16.32 -5.02 -15.79
C GLN A 114 16.72 -5.85 -14.57
N ALA A 115 17.06 -7.12 -14.81
CA ALA A 115 18.00 -7.81 -13.97
C ALA A 115 19.23 -6.89 -13.84
N ALA A 116 19.68 -6.63 -12.62
CA ALA A 116 20.93 -5.91 -12.41
C ALA A 116 22.00 -6.54 -13.30
N PRO A 117 22.70 -5.77 -14.15
CA PRO A 117 23.70 -6.32 -15.03
C PRO A 117 24.77 -6.99 -14.17
N THR A 118 24.87 -8.31 -14.26
CA THR A 118 26.05 -9.03 -13.80
C THR A 118 27.24 -8.45 -14.52
N PRO A 119 28.33 -8.07 -13.86
CA PRO A 119 29.50 -7.55 -14.52
C PRO A 119 30.10 -8.66 -15.39
N SER A 120 29.89 -8.57 -16.69
CA SER A 120 30.57 -9.42 -17.67
C SER A 120 32.04 -8.97 -17.75
N PRO A 121 33.02 -9.88 -17.63
CA PRO A 121 34.44 -9.49 -17.61
C PRO A 121 35.06 -9.19 -18.98
N SER A 122 34.28 -8.97 -20.02
CA SER A 122 34.81 -8.64 -21.36
C SER A 122 33.83 -7.84 -22.19
N GLY A 123 33.80 -6.57 -21.97
CA GLY A 123 33.16 -5.57 -22.82
C GLY A 123 33.76 -4.22 -22.48
N ALA A 124 34.71 -3.72 -23.32
CA ALA A 124 35.29 -2.40 -23.13
C ALA A 124 34.17 -1.34 -23.13
N ALA A 125 33.75 -0.93 -21.92
CA ALA A 125 32.92 0.25 -21.75
C ALA A 125 33.68 1.42 -22.41
N ARG A 126 33.11 1.98 -23.46
CA ARG A 126 33.63 3.22 -24.06
C ARG A 126 33.52 4.27 -22.94
N HIS A 127 34.67 4.59 -22.34
CA HIS A 127 34.81 5.74 -21.49
C HIS A 127 34.62 6.98 -22.34
N LEU A 128 33.49 7.67 -22.21
CA LEU A 128 33.33 9.00 -22.73
C LEU A 128 34.32 9.94 -22.01
N PRO A 129 34.90 10.92 -22.71
CA PRO A 129 35.96 11.79 -22.19
C PRO A 129 35.44 12.62 -20.99
N ILE A 130 36.31 12.77 -20.00
CA ILE A 130 36.08 13.45 -18.70
C ILE A 130 36.15 14.99 -18.85
N ASN A 131 35.92 15.56 -20.02
CA ASN A 131 36.02 16.98 -20.30
C ASN A 131 34.73 17.49 -20.96
N GLY A 132 33.78 17.87 -20.12
CA GLY A 132 32.53 18.55 -20.48
C GLY A 132 31.63 18.57 -19.28
N GLU A 133 31.21 19.74 -18.80
CA GLU A 133 30.19 19.94 -17.78
C GLU A 133 28.83 19.53 -18.35
N GLU A 134 28.59 18.21 -18.44
CA GLU A 134 27.28 17.71 -18.83
C GLU A 134 26.33 17.79 -17.65
N ASP A 135 25.37 18.69 -17.76
CA ASP A 135 24.32 18.87 -16.77
C ASP A 135 23.44 17.60 -16.63
N ILE A 136 22.87 17.40 -15.47
CA ILE A 136 21.78 16.46 -15.24
C ILE A 136 20.47 17.18 -15.52
N THR A 137 19.70 16.73 -16.48
CA THR A 137 18.36 17.26 -16.70
C THR A 137 17.39 16.63 -15.73
N VAL A 138 16.37 17.40 -15.27
CA VAL A 138 15.29 16.94 -14.41
C VAL A 138 13.93 17.27 -15.03
N SER A 139 12.92 16.43 -14.76
CA SER A 139 11.61 16.52 -15.42
C SER A 139 10.76 17.73 -15.00
N HIS A 140 11.10 18.43 -13.92
CA HIS A 140 10.28 19.50 -13.35
C HIS A 140 11.13 20.73 -13.09
N VAL A 141 10.75 21.86 -13.71
CA VAL A 141 11.43 23.15 -13.53
C VAL A 141 11.27 23.67 -12.09
N GLU A 142 10.16 23.36 -11.45
CA GLU A 142 9.85 23.73 -10.07
C GLU A 142 10.90 23.21 -9.09
N LEU A 143 11.51 22.05 -9.38
CA LEU A 143 12.61 21.53 -8.57
C LEU A 143 13.78 22.53 -8.59
N VAL A 144 14.27 22.90 -9.80
CA VAL A 144 15.45 23.76 -9.95
C VAL A 144 15.18 25.13 -9.32
N GLN A 145 13.98 25.68 -9.49
CA GLN A 145 13.57 26.97 -8.90
C GLN A 145 13.48 26.93 -7.37
N ALA A 146 13.14 25.78 -6.81
CA ALA A 146 13.03 25.60 -5.36
C ALA A 146 14.38 25.37 -4.67
N LEU A 147 15.40 24.89 -5.41
CA LEU A 147 16.73 24.61 -4.84
C LEU A 147 17.38 25.85 -4.21
N ARG A 148 18.14 25.61 -3.15
CA ARG A 148 18.93 26.65 -2.45
C ARG A 148 20.34 26.10 -2.15
N PRO A 149 21.35 26.96 -2.03
CA PRO A 149 22.67 26.55 -1.56
C PRO A 149 22.58 25.81 -0.23
N GLY A 150 23.27 24.65 -0.16
CA GLY A 150 23.24 23.75 0.99
C GLY A 150 22.21 22.61 0.90
N ASP A 151 21.25 22.66 -0.04
CA ASP A 151 20.31 21.57 -0.23
C ASP A 151 21.03 20.28 -0.64
N ARG A 152 20.48 19.17 -0.16
CA ARG A 152 20.88 17.82 -0.58
C ARG A 152 19.96 17.35 -1.69
N VAL A 153 20.54 16.98 -2.81
CA VAL A 153 19.81 16.35 -3.93
C VAL A 153 20.19 14.88 -3.97
N LEU A 154 19.21 14.01 -3.82
CA LEU A 154 19.37 12.56 -3.83
C LEU A 154 18.87 12.01 -5.15
N LEU A 155 19.69 11.16 -5.80
CA LEU A 155 19.39 10.51 -7.08
C LEU A 155 19.43 8.99 -6.91
N ASP A 156 18.65 8.28 -7.74
CA ASP A 156 18.57 6.82 -7.74
C ASP A 156 18.30 6.25 -6.33
N ASP A 157 17.15 6.64 -5.76
CA ASP A 157 16.71 6.23 -4.42
C ASP A 157 17.75 6.49 -3.31
N GLY A 158 18.47 7.62 -3.42
CA GLY A 158 19.47 8.05 -2.46
C GLY A 158 20.83 7.36 -2.60
N ARG A 159 21.07 6.54 -3.62
CA ARG A 159 22.39 5.92 -3.87
C ARG A 159 23.46 6.97 -4.21
N ILE A 160 23.05 8.06 -4.87
CA ILE A 160 23.90 9.19 -5.25
C ILE A 160 23.44 10.44 -4.49
N GLU A 161 24.38 11.20 -3.98
CA GLU A 161 24.11 12.43 -3.20
C GLU A 161 24.91 13.59 -3.75
N LEU A 162 24.19 14.70 -4.02
CA LEU A 162 24.74 15.97 -4.43
C LEU A 162 24.44 17.02 -3.36
N SER A 163 25.31 18.05 -3.24
CA SER A 163 25.07 19.23 -2.41
C SER A 163 25.07 20.48 -3.28
N VAL A 164 23.96 21.21 -3.32
CA VAL A 164 23.81 22.46 -4.08
C VAL A 164 24.78 23.51 -3.56
N ARG A 165 25.47 24.20 -4.47
CA ARG A 165 26.44 25.28 -4.17
C ARG A 165 25.90 26.65 -4.54
N SER A 166 25.33 26.78 -5.73
CA SER A 166 24.68 27.98 -6.23
C SER A 166 23.49 27.66 -7.09
N VAL A 167 22.58 28.60 -7.27
CA VAL A 167 21.46 28.53 -8.21
C VAL A 167 21.39 29.87 -8.94
N GLU A 168 21.62 29.85 -10.24
CA GLU A 168 21.66 31.04 -11.09
C GLU A 168 21.05 30.69 -12.46
N ASP A 169 20.29 31.60 -13.03
CA ASP A 169 19.73 31.50 -14.41
C ASP A 169 19.06 30.17 -14.75
N GLY A 170 18.32 29.58 -13.81
CA GLY A 170 17.61 28.30 -14.03
C GLY A 170 18.52 27.07 -14.00
N ARG A 171 19.76 27.21 -13.53
CA ARG A 171 20.74 26.15 -13.35
C ARG A 171 21.22 26.10 -11.89
N ALA A 172 21.18 24.93 -11.28
CA ALA A 172 21.80 24.72 -9.97
C ALA A 172 23.17 24.03 -10.16
N GLU A 173 24.21 24.62 -9.61
CA GLU A 173 25.52 23.97 -9.51
C GLU A 173 25.58 23.15 -8.20
N ALA A 174 25.96 21.89 -8.30
CA ALA A 174 26.05 20.99 -7.15
C ALA A 174 27.38 20.23 -7.14
N ALA A 175 27.88 19.95 -5.93
CA ALA A 175 29.05 19.10 -5.73
C ALA A 175 28.58 17.65 -5.45
N VAL A 176 29.25 16.68 -6.07
CA VAL A 176 29.00 15.25 -5.83
C VAL A 176 29.59 14.86 -4.48
N ILE A 177 28.73 14.54 -3.51
CA ILE A 177 29.14 14.11 -2.15
C ILE A 177 29.33 12.58 -2.13
N ARG A 178 28.39 11.84 -2.72
CA ARG A 178 28.48 10.40 -2.94
C ARG A 178 28.18 10.11 -4.40
N GLY A 179 29.17 9.60 -5.11
CA GLY A 179 29.09 9.29 -6.53
C GLY A 179 28.60 7.87 -6.80
N GLY A 180 28.44 7.54 -8.09
CA GLY A 180 28.00 6.25 -8.57
C GLY A 180 27.71 6.28 -10.08
N LEU A 181 27.15 5.19 -10.58
CA LEU A 181 26.60 5.12 -11.94
C LEU A 181 25.14 5.55 -11.89
N LEU A 182 24.83 6.68 -12.51
CA LEU A 182 23.46 7.20 -12.63
C LEU A 182 22.87 6.72 -13.96
N GLY A 183 21.80 5.94 -13.89
CA GLY A 183 21.00 5.56 -15.06
C GLY A 183 20.03 6.67 -15.45
N GLU A 184 19.44 6.53 -16.65
CA GLU A 184 18.40 7.43 -17.13
C GLU A 184 17.10 7.30 -16.31
N ARG A 185 16.32 8.37 -16.28
CA ARG A 185 14.97 8.43 -15.68
C ARG A 185 14.91 7.99 -14.21
N LYS A 186 16.00 8.13 -13.46
CA LYS A 186 16.07 7.80 -12.05
C LYS A 186 15.38 8.85 -11.18
N GLY A 187 14.83 8.41 -10.04
CA GLY A 187 14.16 9.28 -9.07
C GLY A 187 15.09 10.39 -8.56
N VAL A 188 14.53 11.59 -8.39
CA VAL A 188 15.20 12.75 -7.82
C VAL A 188 14.42 13.22 -6.59
N SER A 189 15.09 13.38 -5.46
CA SER A 189 14.50 13.85 -4.20
C SER A 189 15.33 14.95 -3.58
N VAL A 190 14.65 15.90 -2.93
CA VAL A 190 15.29 16.97 -2.14
C VAL A 190 14.68 16.95 -0.75
N PRO A 191 15.24 16.16 0.18
CA PRO A 191 14.66 15.96 1.50
C PRO A 191 14.41 17.28 2.25
N GLY A 192 13.20 17.43 2.78
CA GLY A 192 12.80 18.60 3.56
C GLY A 192 12.55 19.88 2.77
N ARG A 193 12.66 19.87 1.43
CA ARG A 193 12.34 21.00 0.56
C ARG A 193 10.89 20.87 0.04
N PRO A 194 9.96 21.75 0.45
CA PRO A 194 8.61 21.79 -0.12
C PRO A 194 8.69 22.16 -1.62
N LEU A 195 8.04 21.38 -2.45
CA LEU A 195 7.95 21.64 -3.88
C LEU A 195 6.51 22.01 -4.25
N PRO A 196 6.27 23.07 -5.05
CA PRO A 196 4.95 23.51 -5.44
C PRO A 196 4.39 22.64 -6.57
N LEU A 197 4.42 21.31 -6.38
CA LEU A 197 3.88 20.35 -7.34
C LEU A 197 2.41 20.04 -7.02
N PRO A 198 1.56 19.84 -8.05
CA PRO A 198 0.19 19.39 -7.84
C PRO A 198 0.17 18.01 -7.19
N ALA A 199 -0.84 17.72 -6.36
CA ALA A 199 -1.00 16.40 -5.75
C ALA A 199 -1.36 15.32 -6.79
N LEU A 200 -2.07 15.71 -7.86
CA LEU A 200 -2.43 14.87 -8.99
C LEU A 200 -1.84 15.49 -10.26
N THR A 201 -1.12 14.68 -11.01
CA THR A 201 -0.63 15.05 -12.36
C THR A 201 -1.71 14.84 -13.41
N ALA A 202 -1.51 15.34 -14.64
CA ALA A 202 -2.42 15.06 -15.76
C ALA A 202 -2.56 13.55 -16.00
N LYS A 203 -1.44 12.79 -15.89
CA LYS A 203 -1.47 11.33 -15.98
C LYS A 203 -2.30 10.70 -14.85
N ASP A 204 -2.15 11.18 -13.61
CA ASP A 204 -2.94 10.64 -12.49
C ASP A 204 -4.45 10.85 -12.69
N LEU A 205 -4.86 11.93 -13.35
CA LEU A 205 -6.26 12.16 -13.69
C LEU A 205 -6.79 11.18 -14.75
N GLU A 206 -5.95 10.76 -15.70
CA GLU A 206 -6.28 9.69 -16.65
C GLU A 206 -6.31 8.32 -15.96
N ASP A 207 -5.31 8.02 -15.15
CA ASP A 207 -5.24 6.79 -14.36
C ASP A 207 -6.41 6.68 -13.37
N LEU A 208 -6.88 7.80 -12.84
CA LEU A 208 -8.06 7.85 -11.98
C LEU A 208 -9.34 7.45 -12.72
N LYS A 209 -9.51 7.88 -13.98
CA LYS A 209 -10.62 7.43 -14.83
C LYS A 209 -10.53 5.92 -15.07
N LEU A 210 -9.34 5.42 -15.38
CA LEU A 210 -9.10 3.99 -15.55
C LEU A 210 -9.40 3.22 -14.25
N ALA A 211 -8.99 3.71 -13.09
CA ALA A 211 -9.28 3.09 -11.79
C ALA A 211 -10.79 2.97 -11.53
N VAL A 212 -11.56 4.03 -11.87
CA VAL A 212 -13.02 4.00 -11.77
C VAL A 212 -13.63 3.00 -12.76
N GLU A 213 -13.14 2.95 -14.00
CA GLU A 213 -13.57 1.98 -15.02
C GLU A 213 -13.31 0.53 -14.59
N LEU A 214 -12.13 0.25 -14.03
CA LEU A 214 -11.74 -1.07 -13.53
C LEU A 214 -12.53 -1.50 -12.28
N GLY A 215 -13.27 -0.60 -11.65
CA GLY A 215 -13.97 -0.84 -10.40
C GLY A 215 -13.00 -1.28 -9.29
N VAL A 216 -11.88 -0.55 -9.12
CA VAL A 216 -10.96 -0.84 -8.03
C VAL A 216 -11.64 -0.58 -6.69
N ASP A 217 -11.28 -1.38 -5.69
CA ASP A 217 -11.87 -1.31 -4.36
C ASP A 217 -11.17 -0.26 -3.48
N TYR A 218 -9.94 0.12 -3.83
CA TYR A 218 -9.11 1.16 -3.18
C TYR A 218 -8.26 1.90 -4.21
N LEU A 219 -7.94 3.17 -3.90
CA LEU A 219 -7.02 4.00 -4.67
C LEU A 219 -5.90 4.50 -3.76
N ALA A 220 -4.64 4.18 -4.06
CA ALA A 220 -3.50 4.74 -3.35
C ALA A 220 -3.03 6.03 -4.03
N LEU A 221 -2.91 7.09 -3.24
CA LEU A 221 -2.44 8.41 -3.66
C LEU A 221 -1.00 8.60 -3.21
N SER A 222 -0.07 8.72 -4.18
CA SER A 222 1.36 8.92 -3.91
C SER A 222 1.69 10.35 -3.50
N PHE A 223 2.75 10.49 -2.73
CA PHE A 223 3.31 11.78 -2.29
C PHE A 223 2.32 12.70 -1.57
N VAL A 224 1.40 12.13 -0.78
CA VAL A 224 0.52 12.90 0.10
C VAL A 224 1.36 13.71 1.09
N ARG A 225 1.01 15.00 1.25
CA ARG A 225 1.69 15.93 2.15
C ARG A 225 0.76 16.49 3.23
N ARG A 226 -0.53 16.61 2.88
CA ARG A 226 -1.57 17.25 3.70
C ARG A 226 -2.97 16.74 3.33
N PRO A 227 -3.99 16.94 4.17
CA PRO A 227 -5.35 16.45 3.92
C PRO A 227 -5.96 16.95 2.61
N GLU A 228 -5.60 18.19 2.17
CA GLU A 228 -6.14 18.76 0.93
C GLU A 228 -5.77 17.94 -0.31
N ASP A 229 -4.63 17.24 -0.30
CA ASP A 229 -4.21 16.37 -1.39
C ASP A 229 -5.21 15.20 -1.56
N ILE A 230 -5.67 14.62 -0.46
CA ILE A 230 -6.69 13.55 -0.44
C ILE A 230 -8.06 14.08 -0.83
N LEU A 231 -8.48 15.19 -0.23
CA LEU A 231 -9.76 15.82 -0.52
C LEU A 231 -9.87 16.26 -1.99
N MET A 232 -8.75 16.66 -2.62
CA MET A 232 -8.71 16.95 -4.06
C MET A 232 -8.99 15.68 -4.88
N CYS A 233 -8.34 14.56 -4.55
CA CYS A 233 -8.59 13.28 -5.21
C CYS A 233 -10.05 12.82 -5.06
N GLN A 234 -10.61 12.90 -3.86
CA GLN A 234 -12.00 12.57 -3.59
C GLN A 234 -12.98 13.45 -4.37
N ARG A 235 -12.72 14.77 -4.52
CA ARG A 235 -13.53 15.67 -5.36
C ARG A 235 -13.52 15.25 -6.83
N HIS A 236 -12.36 14.88 -7.39
CA HIS A 236 -12.30 14.37 -8.76
C HIS A 236 -13.12 13.09 -8.93
N MET A 237 -13.04 12.15 -7.99
CA MET A 237 -13.85 10.93 -8.02
C MET A 237 -15.35 11.22 -7.91
N THR A 238 -15.75 12.14 -7.04
CA THR A 238 -17.16 12.57 -6.92
C THR A 238 -17.67 13.12 -8.24
N GLY A 239 -16.87 13.90 -8.97
CA GLY A 239 -17.19 14.38 -10.32
C GLY A 239 -17.39 13.26 -11.35
N MET A 240 -16.92 12.05 -11.08
CA MET A 240 -17.11 10.83 -11.89
C MET A 240 -18.16 9.87 -11.27
N ASN A 241 -18.98 10.34 -10.33
CA ASN A 241 -19.95 9.53 -9.59
C ASN A 241 -19.31 8.32 -8.88
N SER A 242 -18.09 8.46 -8.39
CA SER A 242 -17.35 7.40 -7.70
C SER A 242 -16.97 7.84 -6.28
N SER A 243 -16.89 6.86 -5.37
CA SER A 243 -16.50 7.05 -3.97
C SER A 243 -15.51 5.94 -3.53
N ILE A 244 -14.50 5.70 -4.37
CA ILE A 244 -13.46 4.71 -4.05
C ILE A 244 -12.67 5.20 -2.83
N PRO A 245 -12.48 4.38 -1.79
CA PRO A 245 -11.67 4.71 -0.62
C PRO A 245 -10.22 5.05 -0.98
N VAL A 246 -9.68 6.12 -0.37
CA VAL A 246 -8.32 6.62 -0.66
C VAL A 246 -7.34 6.16 0.39
N ILE A 247 -6.25 5.51 -0.04
CA ILE A 247 -5.10 5.15 0.78
C ILE A 247 -4.04 6.24 0.61
N ALA A 248 -3.71 6.97 1.68
CA ALA A 248 -2.66 7.97 1.64
C ALA A 248 -1.29 7.30 1.77
N LYS A 249 -0.41 7.50 0.77
CA LYS A 249 0.97 7.02 0.84
C LYS A 249 1.85 8.05 1.55
N LEU A 250 2.41 7.63 2.66
CA LEU A 250 3.25 8.47 3.53
C LEU A 250 4.71 8.31 3.08
N GLU A 251 5.13 9.19 2.18
CA GLU A 251 6.42 9.16 1.49
C GLU A 251 7.25 10.42 1.74
N LYS A 252 6.66 11.43 2.40
CA LYS A 252 7.25 12.75 2.62
C LYS A 252 7.26 13.13 4.10
N LEU A 253 8.29 13.87 4.52
CA LEU A 253 8.38 14.42 5.89
C LEU A 253 7.19 15.31 6.25
N GLU A 254 6.63 16.03 5.27
CA GLU A 254 5.43 16.85 5.46
C GLU A 254 4.24 16.03 5.88
N ALA A 255 4.06 14.82 5.28
CA ALA A 255 2.98 13.91 5.67
C ALA A 255 3.10 13.45 7.12
N ILE A 256 4.33 13.26 7.61
CA ILE A 256 4.55 12.86 9.01
C ILE A 256 4.20 14.01 9.97
N ARG A 257 4.47 15.26 9.59
CA ARG A 257 4.11 16.45 10.39
C ARG A 257 2.58 16.66 10.45
N ASN A 258 1.90 16.38 9.35
CA ASN A 258 0.45 16.54 9.19
C ASN A 258 -0.31 15.21 9.36
N LEU A 259 0.28 14.24 10.08
CA LEU A 259 -0.24 12.87 10.09
C LEU A 259 -1.64 12.79 10.70
N ASP A 260 -1.92 13.52 11.79
CA ASP A 260 -3.23 13.46 12.44
C ASP A 260 -4.33 13.99 11.51
N GLU A 261 -4.10 15.13 10.84
CA GLU A 261 -5.05 15.72 9.91
C GLU A 261 -5.24 14.83 8.65
N ILE A 262 -4.18 14.13 8.21
CA ILE A 262 -4.27 13.15 7.13
C ILE A 262 -5.14 11.96 7.56
N LEU A 263 -4.95 11.47 8.79
CA LEU A 263 -5.73 10.35 9.33
C LEU A 263 -7.22 10.66 9.49
N GLU A 264 -7.62 11.92 9.62
CA GLU A 264 -9.03 12.33 9.68
C GLU A 264 -9.77 12.15 8.36
N VAL A 265 -9.05 12.19 7.21
CA VAL A 265 -9.67 12.19 5.87
C VAL A 265 -9.28 10.98 5.03
N ALA A 266 -8.27 10.22 5.41
CA ALA A 266 -7.82 9.03 4.70
C ALA A 266 -8.61 7.78 5.13
N ASP A 267 -9.00 6.95 4.16
CA ASP A 267 -9.66 5.67 4.45
C ASP A 267 -8.66 4.58 4.89
N ALA A 268 -7.39 4.72 4.52
CA ALA A 268 -6.26 3.92 4.99
C ALA A 268 -4.95 4.68 4.73
N VAL A 269 -3.84 4.23 5.34
CA VAL A 269 -2.51 4.77 5.07
C VAL A 269 -1.53 3.68 4.69
N MET A 270 -0.50 4.06 3.90
CA MET A 270 0.59 3.17 3.52
C MET A 270 1.93 3.79 3.92
N VAL A 271 2.69 3.06 4.74
CA VAL A 271 4.08 3.39 5.06
C VAL A 271 4.95 2.91 3.90
N ALA A 272 5.25 3.80 2.96
CA ALA A 272 6.05 3.50 1.77
C ALA A 272 7.55 3.72 2.09
N ARG A 273 8.18 2.72 2.69
CA ARG A 273 9.51 2.81 3.30
C ARG A 273 10.62 3.16 2.31
N GLY A 274 10.50 2.77 1.05
CA GLY A 274 11.47 3.11 0.00
C GLY A 274 11.60 4.62 -0.20
N ASP A 275 10.50 5.30 -0.56
CA ASP A 275 10.49 6.75 -0.78
C ASP A 275 10.66 7.52 0.55
N LEU A 276 10.03 7.09 1.64
CA LEU A 276 10.18 7.71 2.96
C LEU A 276 11.62 7.59 3.50
N GLY A 277 12.31 6.47 3.23
CA GLY A 277 13.71 6.26 3.61
C GLY A 277 14.70 7.16 2.87
N VAL A 278 14.30 7.73 1.73
CA VAL A 278 15.06 8.76 1.03
C VAL A 278 14.89 10.13 1.70
N GLU A 279 13.72 10.41 2.27
CA GLU A 279 13.43 11.67 2.99
C GLU A 279 14.04 11.72 4.39
N LEU A 280 14.18 10.57 5.06
CA LEU A 280 14.68 10.43 6.42
C LEU A 280 16.17 10.05 6.46
N LYS A 281 16.77 10.16 7.63
CA LYS A 281 17.99 9.40 7.89
C LYS A 281 17.60 7.93 8.07
N LEU A 282 18.39 7.03 7.51
CA LEU A 282 18.08 5.59 7.51
C LEU A 282 17.81 5.04 8.93
N GLY A 283 18.54 5.54 9.93
CA GLY A 283 18.35 5.12 11.33
C GLY A 283 17.03 5.56 11.97
N ASP A 284 16.38 6.58 11.42
CA ASP A 284 15.13 7.12 11.98
C ASP A 284 13.89 6.39 11.42
N LEU A 285 14.01 5.73 10.26
CA LEU A 285 12.90 5.09 9.56
C LEU A 285 12.13 4.06 10.43
N PRO A 286 12.77 3.16 11.21
CA PRO A 286 12.05 2.21 12.04
C PRO A 286 11.21 2.88 13.14
N ALA A 287 11.69 3.98 13.73
CA ALA A 287 10.95 4.72 14.75
C ALA A 287 9.74 5.42 14.15
N VAL A 288 9.90 6.07 12.98
CA VAL A 288 8.80 6.73 12.25
C VAL A 288 7.76 5.72 11.79
N GLN A 289 8.15 4.52 11.30
CA GLN A 289 7.21 3.45 10.98
C GLN A 289 6.33 3.09 12.19
N LYS A 290 6.94 2.90 13.36
CA LYS A 290 6.21 2.58 14.60
C LYS A 290 5.25 3.69 15.00
N GLU A 291 5.68 4.94 14.90
CA GLU A 291 4.84 6.11 15.18
C GLU A 291 3.64 6.17 14.25
N ILE A 292 3.83 6.00 12.94
CA ILE A 292 2.74 6.00 11.96
C ILE A 292 1.73 4.88 12.28
N ILE A 293 2.21 3.66 12.51
CA ILE A 293 1.35 2.51 12.82
C ILE A 293 0.56 2.75 14.11
N ASP A 294 1.19 3.28 15.15
CA ASP A 294 0.56 3.60 16.43
C ASP A 294 -0.56 4.64 16.25
N ARG A 295 -0.24 5.78 15.60
CA ARG A 295 -1.21 6.87 15.37
C ARG A 295 -2.37 6.42 14.47
N ALA A 296 -2.09 5.68 13.38
CA ALA A 296 -3.13 5.13 12.52
C ALA A 296 -4.06 4.16 13.28
N ASN A 297 -3.50 3.30 14.14
CA ASN A 297 -4.31 2.42 14.97
C ASN A 297 -5.17 3.17 15.98
N ARG A 298 -4.64 4.24 16.62
CA ARG A 298 -5.42 5.11 17.52
C ARG A 298 -6.53 5.87 16.81
N ALA A 299 -6.30 6.27 15.55
CA ALA A 299 -7.31 6.91 14.72
C ALA A 299 -8.33 5.93 14.12
N GLY A 300 -8.14 4.61 14.27
CA GLY A 300 -9.01 3.60 13.66
C GLY A 300 -8.80 3.41 12.16
N VAL A 301 -7.71 3.94 11.61
CA VAL A 301 -7.38 3.90 10.18
C VAL A 301 -6.53 2.67 9.88
N PRO A 302 -6.85 1.85 8.86
CA PRO A 302 -6.02 0.72 8.44
C PRO A 302 -4.64 1.18 7.96
N VAL A 303 -3.60 0.39 8.27
CA VAL A 303 -2.23 0.70 7.87
C VAL A 303 -1.58 -0.46 7.13
N ILE A 304 -0.95 -0.14 6.00
CA ILE A 304 -0.18 -1.06 5.17
C ILE A 304 1.32 -0.73 5.33
N THR A 305 2.14 -1.71 5.73
CA THR A 305 3.60 -1.57 5.68
C THR A 305 4.11 -2.09 4.35
N ALA A 306 4.80 -1.23 3.61
CA ALA A 306 5.12 -1.47 2.20
C ALA A 306 6.61 -1.27 1.90
N THR A 307 7.04 -1.86 0.79
CA THR A 307 8.38 -1.83 0.17
C THR A 307 9.48 -2.53 0.96
N GLU A 308 10.40 -3.20 0.27
CA GLU A 308 11.56 -3.88 0.83
C GLU A 308 11.20 -4.89 1.95
N MET A 309 10.06 -5.58 1.83
CA MET A 309 9.62 -6.54 2.84
C MET A 309 10.34 -7.90 2.70
N LEU A 310 10.38 -8.46 1.49
CA LEU A 310 11.07 -9.70 1.15
C LEU A 310 11.88 -9.51 -0.14
N GLU A 311 12.57 -8.38 -0.28
CA GLU A 311 13.23 -7.93 -1.51
C GLU A 311 14.19 -8.97 -2.10
N SER A 312 14.90 -9.73 -1.25
CA SER A 312 15.76 -10.82 -1.71
C SER A 312 15.01 -11.89 -2.51
N MET A 313 13.68 -12.02 -2.31
CA MET A 313 12.84 -12.97 -3.05
C MET A 313 12.50 -12.53 -4.47
N VAL A 314 12.96 -11.37 -4.92
CA VAL A 314 12.94 -11.02 -6.35
C VAL A 314 13.75 -12.06 -7.15
N THR A 315 14.85 -12.53 -6.60
CA THR A 315 15.73 -13.51 -7.26
C THR A 315 15.86 -14.83 -6.48
N SER A 316 15.67 -14.81 -5.16
CA SER A 316 15.79 -15.98 -4.29
C SER A 316 14.43 -16.64 -4.04
N ASN A 317 14.41 -17.96 -3.88
CA ASN A 317 13.21 -18.72 -3.54
C ASN A 317 12.83 -18.69 -2.04
N ARG A 318 13.63 -17.99 -1.22
CA ARG A 318 13.37 -17.80 0.23
C ARG A 318 13.94 -16.46 0.70
N PRO A 319 13.31 -15.84 1.72
CA PRO A 319 13.79 -14.58 2.27
C PRO A 319 15.03 -14.76 3.15
N THR A 320 15.73 -13.67 3.41
CA THR A 320 16.77 -13.60 4.43
C THR A 320 16.15 -13.64 5.85
N ARG A 321 16.99 -13.90 6.85
CA ARG A 321 16.56 -13.84 8.26
C ARG A 321 16.21 -12.42 8.71
N ALA A 322 16.91 -11.42 8.18
CA ALA A 322 16.64 -10.00 8.46
C ALA A 322 15.26 -9.58 7.95
N GLU A 323 14.91 -9.95 6.72
CA GLU A 323 13.57 -9.67 6.15
C GLU A 323 12.46 -10.37 6.93
N ALA A 324 12.63 -11.64 7.29
CA ALA A 324 11.66 -12.34 8.12
C ALA A 324 11.46 -11.67 9.49
N SER A 325 12.54 -11.13 10.09
CA SER A 325 12.50 -10.36 11.33
C SER A 325 11.80 -9.03 11.13
N ASP A 326 12.05 -8.33 10.02
CA ASP A 326 11.43 -7.05 9.70
C ASP A 326 9.91 -7.18 9.52
N VAL A 327 9.46 -8.17 8.73
CA VAL A 327 8.02 -8.49 8.60
C VAL A 327 7.38 -8.77 9.96
N ALA A 328 8.03 -9.60 10.80
CA ALA A 328 7.50 -9.92 12.12
C ALA A 328 7.40 -8.67 13.02
N ASN A 329 8.39 -7.77 12.97
CA ASN A 329 8.36 -6.50 13.70
C ASN A 329 7.21 -5.60 13.24
N ALA A 330 6.99 -5.43 11.94
CA ALA A 330 5.86 -4.65 11.44
C ALA A 330 4.51 -5.20 11.92
N ILE A 331 4.38 -6.53 12.02
CA ILE A 331 3.19 -7.19 12.54
C ILE A 331 3.02 -6.94 14.05
N TRP A 332 4.11 -7.00 14.82
CA TRP A 332 4.10 -6.71 16.25
C TRP A 332 3.93 -5.22 16.55
N ASP A 333 4.27 -4.34 15.62
CA ASP A 333 3.94 -2.91 15.69
C ASP A 333 2.44 -2.65 15.50
N GLY A 334 1.70 -3.63 14.93
CA GLY A 334 0.26 -3.56 14.77
C GLY A 334 -0.22 -3.20 13.36
N THR A 335 0.61 -3.41 12.32
CA THR A 335 0.18 -3.20 10.92
C THR A 335 -1.02 -4.08 10.56
N ASP A 336 -1.96 -3.58 9.76
CA ASP A 336 -3.11 -4.35 9.27
C ASP A 336 -2.73 -5.22 8.08
N ALA A 337 -1.85 -4.72 7.23
CA ALA A 337 -1.39 -5.41 6.04
C ALA A 337 0.12 -5.20 5.78
N VAL A 338 0.72 -6.13 5.06
CA VAL A 338 2.08 -6.06 4.53
C VAL A 338 2.03 -6.20 3.01
N MET A 339 2.93 -5.51 2.30
CA MET A 339 2.90 -5.47 0.84
C MET A 339 4.16 -6.08 0.24
N LEU A 340 3.95 -6.92 -0.79
CA LEU A 340 4.96 -7.40 -1.72
C LEU A 340 4.91 -6.54 -2.99
N SER A 341 6.06 -6.05 -3.43
CA SER A 341 6.23 -5.15 -4.58
C SER A 341 6.87 -5.88 -5.76
N GLN A 342 8.18 -5.78 -5.91
CA GLN A 342 8.92 -6.44 -6.98
C GLN A 342 8.91 -7.96 -6.84
N GLU A 343 8.83 -8.47 -5.62
CA GLU A 343 8.80 -9.90 -5.29
C GLU A 343 7.69 -10.65 -6.02
N THR A 344 6.55 -9.98 -6.27
CA THR A 344 5.39 -10.56 -6.97
C THR A 344 5.17 -10.01 -8.36
N SER A 345 5.66 -8.79 -8.69
CA SER A 345 5.43 -8.18 -10.01
C SER A 345 6.42 -8.65 -11.08
N ILE A 346 7.70 -8.71 -10.75
CA ILE A 346 8.80 -9.08 -11.66
C ILE A 346 9.70 -10.20 -11.10
N GLY A 347 9.51 -10.57 -9.83
CA GLY A 347 10.31 -11.58 -9.17
C GLY A 347 10.19 -12.97 -9.79
N ALA A 348 11.24 -13.77 -9.66
CA ALA A 348 11.30 -15.11 -10.22
C ALA A 348 10.37 -16.13 -9.50
N HIS A 349 9.93 -15.80 -8.27
CA HIS A 349 9.20 -16.71 -7.39
C HIS A 349 7.96 -16.09 -6.74
N PRO A 350 6.98 -15.54 -7.51
CA PRO A 350 5.87 -14.75 -6.95
C PRO A 350 5.00 -15.53 -5.97
N VAL A 351 4.67 -16.78 -6.26
CA VAL A 351 3.83 -17.62 -5.39
C VAL A 351 4.54 -17.98 -4.09
N GLU A 352 5.85 -18.30 -4.17
CA GLU A 352 6.69 -18.60 -3.03
C GLU A 352 6.87 -17.38 -2.11
N ALA A 353 6.94 -16.18 -2.68
CA ALA A 353 6.98 -14.93 -1.91
C ALA A 353 5.70 -14.74 -1.09
N VAL A 354 4.53 -14.97 -1.68
CA VAL A 354 3.24 -14.93 -0.94
C VAL A 354 3.19 -16.02 0.14
N ARG A 355 3.62 -17.25 -0.16
CA ARG A 355 3.68 -18.34 0.83
C ARG A 355 4.63 -18.03 1.97
N ALA A 356 5.81 -17.47 1.67
CA ALA A 356 6.78 -17.06 2.69
C ALA A 356 6.19 -15.97 3.59
N MET A 357 5.61 -14.92 3.01
CA MET A 357 4.93 -13.87 3.74
C MET A 357 3.82 -14.42 4.64
N ALA A 358 2.97 -15.29 4.12
CA ALA A 358 1.87 -15.91 4.88
C ALA A 358 2.40 -16.74 6.08
N ARG A 359 3.49 -17.50 5.90
CA ARG A 359 4.12 -18.27 7.00
C ARG A 359 4.70 -17.36 8.06
N ILE A 360 5.37 -16.27 7.68
CA ILE A 360 5.92 -15.30 8.65
C ILE A 360 4.78 -14.62 9.41
N CYS A 361 3.72 -14.19 8.74
CA CYS A 361 2.53 -13.62 9.40
C CYS A 361 1.93 -14.56 10.43
N LEU A 362 1.74 -15.83 10.07
CA LEU A 362 1.18 -16.84 10.99
C LEU A 362 2.12 -17.14 12.16
N ALA A 363 3.44 -17.14 11.95
CA ALA A 363 4.43 -17.34 13.02
C ALA A 363 4.47 -16.15 13.97
N ALA A 364 4.51 -14.93 13.45
CA ALA A 364 4.49 -13.70 14.24
C ALA A 364 3.22 -13.59 15.10
N GLN A 365 2.07 -13.96 14.53
CA GLN A 365 0.77 -13.93 15.21
C GLN A 365 0.68 -14.89 16.42
N LYS A 366 1.47 -15.97 16.46
CA LYS A 366 1.50 -16.92 17.58
C LYS A 366 2.34 -16.41 18.76
N HIS A 367 3.17 -15.41 18.55
CA HIS A 367 4.09 -14.92 19.58
C HIS A 367 3.35 -13.98 20.56
N PRO A 368 3.64 -14.03 21.88
CA PRO A 368 3.01 -13.16 22.88
C PRO A 368 3.15 -11.65 22.60
N ALA A 369 4.19 -11.23 21.83
CA ALA A 369 4.34 -9.85 21.40
C ALA A 369 3.16 -9.36 20.55
N PHE A 370 2.55 -10.23 19.75
CA PHE A 370 1.36 -9.90 18.96
C PHE A 370 0.17 -9.52 19.84
N GLU A 371 -0.04 -10.24 20.93
CA GLU A 371 -1.12 -9.94 21.88
C GLU A 371 -0.85 -8.64 22.67
N ARG A 372 0.41 -8.37 23.02
CA ARG A 372 0.82 -7.13 23.70
C ARG A 372 0.69 -5.88 22.83
N ALA A 373 0.95 -6.04 21.53
CA ALA A 373 0.84 -4.97 20.54
C ALA A 373 -0.61 -4.66 20.14
N ARG A 374 -1.59 -5.35 20.71
CA ARG A 374 -3.02 -5.10 20.49
C ARG A 374 -3.44 -3.81 21.18
N GLN A 375 -3.10 -2.70 20.54
CA GLN A 375 -3.60 -1.40 20.95
C GLN A 375 -5.10 -1.35 20.68
N ILE A 376 -5.85 -0.99 21.71
CA ILE A 376 -7.30 -0.89 21.59
C ILE A 376 -7.61 0.52 21.10
N TRP A 377 -8.02 0.62 19.82
CA TRP A 377 -8.62 1.84 19.30
C TRP A 377 -9.92 2.13 20.06
N ARG A 378 -10.11 3.36 20.44
CA ARG A 378 -11.36 3.85 21.02
C ARG A 378 -11.65 5.23 20.47
N GLU A 379 -12.86 5.41 20.00
CA GLU A 379 -13.38 6.72 19.60
C GLU A 379 -14.41 7.16 20.67
N PRO A 380 -14.02 8.02 21.61
CA PRO A 380 -14.89 8.43 22.70
C PRO A 380 -16.17 9.08 22.19
N GLY A 381 -17.32 8.74 22.81
CA GLY A 381 -18.61 9.30 22.41
C GLY A 381 -19.27 8.67 21.18
N GLN A 382 -18.59 7.77 20.46
CA GLN A 382 -19.14 7.08 19.30
C GLN A 382 -19.76 5.73 19.68
N VAL A 383 -21.06 5.60 19.45
CA VAL A 383 -21.82 4.36 19.76
C VAL A 383 -21.21 3.14 19.07
N GLY A 384 -20.87 3.25 17.78
CA GLY A 384 -20.33 2.13 17.02
C GLY A 384 -18.97 1.65 17.53
N SER A 385 -18.11 2.55 18.02
CA SER A 385 -16.84 2.20 18.68
C SER A 385 -17.10 1.47 20.01
N ALA A 386 -18.00 1.99 20.82
CA ALA A 386 -18.37 1.37 22.11
C ALA A 386 -18.91 -0.06 21.91
N ILE A 387 -19.80 -0.26 20.94
CA ILE A 387 -20.38 -1.57 20.61
C ILE A 387 -19.31 -2.54 20.11
N ALA A 388 -18.40 -2.10 19.24
CA ALA A 388 -17.32 -2.96 18.73
C ALA A 388 -16.39 -3.44 19.86
N HIS A 389 -16.06 -2.56 20.81
CA HIS A 389 -15.27 -2.91 21.99
C HIS A 389 -16.00 -3.84 22.95
N ALA A 390 -17.28 -3.56 23.20
CA ALA A 390 -18.12 -4.45 24.00
C ALA A 390 -18.19 -5.84 23.36
N ALA A 391 -18.34 -5.91 22.03
CA ALA A 391 -18.34 -7.17 21.30
C ALA A 391 -17.02 -7.94 21.43
N ALA A 392 -15.88 -7.25 21.28
CA ALA A 392 -14.57 -7.87 21.43
C ALA A 392 -14.34 -8.41 22.87
N SER A 393 -14.75 -7.63 23.88
CA SER A 393 -14.67 -8.04 25.30
C SER A 393 -15.60 -9.20 25.61
N THR A 394 -16.88 -9.09 25.23
CA THR A 394 -17.88 -10.16 25.42
C THR A 394 -17.46 -11.45 24.73
N ALA A 395 -16.98 -11.37 23.49
CA ALA A 395 -16.53 -12.52 22.74
C ALA A 395 -15.32 -13.20 23.40
N ALA A 396 -14.40 -12.42 23.97
CA ALA A 396 -13.24 -12.95 24.69
C ALA A 396 -13.65 -13.65 26.00
N GLU A 397 -14.52 -13.02 26.80
CA GLU A 397 -15.00 -13.55 28.08
C GLU A 397 -15.82 -14.83 27.91
N LEU A 398 -16.69 -14.86 26.89
CA LEU A 398 -17.54 -16.02 26.61
C LEU A 398 -16.85 -17.10 25.76
N HIS A 399 -15.56 -16.90 25.42
CA HIS A 399 -14.82 -17.79 24.51
C HIS A 399 -15.57 -18.04 23.19
N ALA A 400 -16.20 -16.97 22.65
CA ALA A 400 -16.92 -17.05 21.39
C ALA A 400 -15.98 -17.42 20.24
N LYS A 401 -16.49 -18.17 19.30
CA LYS A 401 -15.69 -18.70 18.17
C LYS A 401 -15.31 -17.62 17.18
N VAL A 402 -16.25 -16.73 16.90
CA VAL A 402 -16.12 -15.60 15.97
C VAL A 402 -16.97 -14.42 16.44
N ILE A 403 -16.64 -13.22 15.91
CA ILE A 403 -17.56 -12.09 15.88
C ILE A 403 -18.15 -12.04 14.47
N ILE A 404 -19.46 -11.99 14.31
CA ILE A 404 -20.14 -11.79 13.04
C ILE A 404 -20.54 -10.32 12.95
N ALA A 405 -19.85 -9.55 12.12
CA ALA A 405 -20.12 -8.15 11.86
C ALA A 405 -20.97 -8.03 10.59
N PHE A 406 -22.28 -7.84 10.73
CA PHE A 406 -23.13 -7.53 9.58
C PHE A 406 -22.89 -6.08 9.15
N THR A 407 -22.60 -5.85 7.87
CA THR A 407 -22.13 -4.56 7.41
C THR A 407 -22.62 -4.21 6.00
N GLU A 408 -23.21 -3.02 5.83
CA GLU A 408 -23.67 -2.48 4.55
C GLU A 408 -22.56 -1.71 3.80
N SER A 409 -21.61 -1.12 4.53
CA SER A 409 -20.55 -0.27 3.97
C SER A 409 -19.13 -0.72 4.32
N GLY A 410 -18.98 -1.77 5.14
CA GLY A 410 -17.70 -2.20 5.70
C GLY A 410 -17.35 -1.60 7.07
N THR A 411 -18.05 -0.53 7.49
CA THR A 411 -17.71 0.22 8.71
C THR A 411 -17.83 -0.61 9.99
N THR A 412 -18.87 -1.43 10.14
CA THR A 412 -19.03 -2.30 11.33
C THR A 412 -17.88 -3.32 11.41
N ALA A 413 -17.50 -3.93 10.28
CA ALA A 413 -16.39 -4.86 10.21
C ALA A 413 -15.04 -4.17 10.52
N LEU A 414 -14.83 -2.93 10.03
CA LEU A 414 -13.65 -2.13 10.35
C LEU A 414 -13.56 -1.85 11.85
N ARG A 415 -14.62 -1.38 12.47
CA ARG A 415 -14.66 -1.11 13.92
C ARG A 415 -14.36 -2.36 14.74
N CYS A 416 -14.96 -3.51 14.39
CA CYS A 416 -14.65 -4.78 15.02
C CYS A 416 -13.20 -5.22 14.80
N SER A 417 -12.64 -5.01 13.59
CA SER A 417 -11.23 -5.26 13.30
C SER A 417 -10.30 -4.41 14.17
N LYS A 418 -10.60 -3.12 14.31
CA LYS A 418 -9.79 -2.17 15.10
C LYS A 418 -9.92 -2.37 16.63
N ALA A 419 -11.00 -2.98 17.09
CA ALA A 419 -11.09 -3.46 18.46
C ALA A 419 -10.15 -4.66 18.74
N ARG A 420 -9.47 -5.19 17.74
CA ARG A 420 -8.45 -6.26 17.83
C ARG A 420 -8.91 -7.47 18.68
N PRO A 421 -10.06 -8.09 18.40
CA PRO A 421 -10.55 -9.23 19.19
C PRO A 421 -9.59 -10.43 19.06
N PRO A 422 -9.52 -11.36 20.03
CA PRO A 422 -8.66 -12.55 19.95
C PRO A 422 -9.14 -13.60 18.94
N MET A 423 -10.40 -13.55 18.51
CA MET A 423 -10.99 -14.43 17.51
C MET A 423 -11.16 -13.72 16.15
N PRO A 424 -11.41 -14.46 15.06
CA PRO A 424 -11.73 -13.86 13.76
C PRO A 424 -13.02 -13.05 13.79
N VAL A 425 -13.08 -12.03 12.92
CA VAL A 425 -14.29 -11.27 12.62
C VAL A 425 -14.79 -11.72 11.25
N ILE A 426 -16.02 -12.19 11.15
CA ILE A 426 -16.70 -12.45 9.88
C ILE A 426 -17.38 -11.14 9.45
N ALA A 427 -16.99 -10.58 8.31
CA ALA A 427 -17.73 -9.51 7.68
C ALA A 427 -18.86 -10.12 6.84
N ALA A 428 -20.07 -10.08 7.34
CA ALA A 428 -21.26 -10.59 6.64
C ALA A 428 -21.92 -9.43 5.87
N SER A 429 -22.01 -9.56 4.55
CA SER A 429 -22.66 -8.56 3.68
C SER A 429 -23.28 -9.20 2.45
N PRO A 430 -24.43 -8.70 1.95
CA PRO A 430 -24.95 -9.09 0.65
C PRO A 430 -24.16 -8.47 -0.53
N HIS A 431 -23.38 -7.41 -0.29
CA HIS A 431 -22.69 -6.60 -1.27
C HIS A 431 -21.25 -7.06 -1.48
N LEU A 432 -20.97 -7.60 -2.66
CA LEU A 432 -19.63 -8.15 -2.97
C LEU A 432 -18.53 -7.08 -2.95
N GLU A 433 -18.82 -5.85 -3.40
CA GLU A 433 -17.90 -4.71 -3.35
C GLU A 433 -17.51 -4.35 -1.91
N VAL A 434 -18.44 -4.44 -0.96
CA VAL A 434 -18.16 -4.24 0.47
C VAL A 434 -17.25 -5.35 0.99
N LEU A 435 -17.54 -6.61 0.64
CA LEU A 435 -16.73 -7.75 1.05
C LEU A 435 -15.30 -7.67 0.54
N ARG A 436 -15.09 -7.22 -0.72
CA ARG A 436 -13.76 -6.99 -1.26
C ARG A 436 -12.98 -5.96 -0.46
N ARG A 437 -13.62 -4.83 -0.10
CA ARG A 437 -12.99 -3.81 0.76
C ARG A 437 -12.59 -4.37 2.12
N THR A 438 -13.41 -5.22 2.72
CA THR A 438 -13.06 -5.81 4.02
C THR A 438 -11.86 -6.78 3.96
N ALA A 439 -11.44 -7.21 2.77
CA ALA A 439 -10.25 -8.05 2.59
C ALA A 439 -8.95 -7.35 3.05
N LEU A 440 -8.90 -6.02 3.15
CA LEU A 440 -7.77 -5.27 3.70
C LEU A 440 -7.76 -5.24 5.25
N TYR A 441 -8.89 -5.49 5.92
CA TYR A 441 -8.99 -5.32 7.37
C TYR A 441 -8.37 -6.49 8.13
N SER A 442 -7.55 -6.19 9.12
CA SER A 442 -6.88 -7.20 9.94
C SER A 442 -7.87 -8.14 10.65
N GLY A 443 -7.67 -9.44 10.49
CA GLY A 443 -8.49 -10.46 11.17
C GLY A 443 -9.91 -10.63 10.64
N VAL A 444 -10.30 -9.93 9.56
CA VAL A 444 -11.64 -9.99 8.99
C VAL A 444 -11.71 -11.05 7.89
N VAL A 445 -12.70 -11.91 7.92
CA VAL A 445 -13.02 -12.91 6.88
C VAL A 445 -14.29 -12.45 6.17
N PRO A 446 -14.22 -12.08 4.89
CA PRO A 446 -15.39 -11.71 4.12
C PRO A 446 -16.30 -12.93 3.90
N LEU A 447 -17.60 -12.76 4.08
CA LEU A 447 -18.61 -13.82 3.88
C LEU A 447 -19.87 -13.22 3.25
N GLN A 448 -20.20 -13.68 2.05
CA GLN A 448 -21.42 -13.25 1.39
C GLN A 448 -22.65 -13.92 2.03
N VAL A 449 -23.68 -13.10 2.28
CA VAL A 449 -24.93 -13.55 2.89
C VAL A 449 -26.12 -13.00 2.12
N SER A 450 -27.26 -13.66 2.23
CA SER A 450 -28.50 -13.12 1.68
C SER A 450 -28.97 -11.90 2.51
N PRO A 451 -29.61 -10.90 1.88
CA PRO A 451 -30.20 -9.80 2.63
C PRO A 451 -31.31 -10.29 3.54
N GLY A 452 -31.42 -9.68 4.74
CA GLY A 452 -32.53 -9.95 5.68
C GLY A 452 -33.63 -8.89 5.54
N LYS A 453 -34.89 -9.28 5.71
CA LYS A 453 -36.03 -8.35 5.74
C LYS A 453 -36.13 -7.62 7.09
N ASP A 454 -35.65 -8.26 8.14
CA ASP A 454 -35.61 -7.77 9.51
C ASP A 454 -34.34 -8.24 10.22
N THR A 455 -34.18 -7.82 11.46
CA THR A 455 -33.00 -8.12 12.27
C THR A 455 -32.83 -9.63 12.54
N ASP A 456 -33.92 -10.35 12.78
CA ASP A 456 -33.86 -11.78 13.11
C ASP A 456 -33.46 -12.60 11.88
N GLN A 457 -34.03 -12.30 10.71
CA GLN A 457 -33.64 -12.95 9.46
C GLN A 457 -32.19 -12.61 9.08
N MET A 458 -31.74 -11.37 9.26
CA MET A 458 -30.36 -10.96 9.04
C MET A 458 -29.39 -11.77 9.90
N ILE A 459 -29.69 -11.96 11.19
CA ILE A 459 -28.88 -12.74 12.11
C ILE A 459 -28.87 -14.22 11.68
N SER A 460 -30.03 -14.81 11.39
CA SER A 460 -30.14 -16.19 10.91
C SER A 460 -29.31 -16.41 9.64
N ASN A 461 -29.50 -15.57 8.60
CA ASN A 461 -28.74 -15.69 7.36
C ASN A 461 -27.23 -15.65 7.59
N ALA A 462 -26.76 -14.76 8.48
CA ALA A 462 -25.33 -14.62 8.76
C ALA A 462 -24.79 -15.82 9.56
N THR A 463 -25.58 -16.35 10.49
CA THR A 463 -25.22 -17.52 11.30
C THR A 463 -25.19 -18.79 10.44
N ASP A 464 -26.21 -18.99 9.58
CA ASP A 464 -26.29 -20.14 8.66
C ASP A 464 -25.12 -20.13 7.66
N ALA A 465 -24.78 -18.97 7.11
CA ALA A 465 -23.61 -18.82 6.24
C ALA A 465 -22.29 -19.12 6.97
N ALA A 466 -22.16 -18.69 8.23
CA ALA A 466 -20.99 -19.00 9.05
C ALA A 466 -20.87 -20.51 9.34
N LEU A 467 -22.00 -21.20 9.57
CA LEU A 467 -22.06 -22.67 9.67
C LEU A 467 -21.64 -23.34 8.37
N ALA A 468 -22.22 -22.92 7.26
CA ALA A 468 -21.94 -23.49 5.94
C ALA A 468 -20.46 -23.31 5.54
N SER A 469 -19.82 -22.21 5.95
CA SER A 469 -18.40 -21.97 5.73
C SER A 469 -17.47 -22.84 6.59
N GLY A 470 -17.99 -23.54 7.60
CA GLY A 470 -17.23 -24.35 8.54
C GLY A 470 -16.42 -23.53 9.56
N MET A 471 -16.63 -22.21 9.65
CA MET A 471 -15.97 -21.35 10.63
C MET A 471 -16.53 -21.52 12.04
N VAL A 472 -17.79 -21.93 12.14
CA VAL A 472 -18.48 -22.29 13.39
C VAL A 472 -19.13 -23.66 13.26
N ARG A 473 -19.49 -24.28 14.39
CA ARG A 473 -20.17 -25.58 14.48
C ARG A 473 -21.37 -25.45 15.38
N PRO A 474 -22.38 -26.35 15.28
CA PRO A 474 -23.46 -26.40 16.23
C PRO A 474 -22.96 -26.47 17.67
N GLY A 475 -23.48 -25.59 18.54
CA GLY A 475 -23.06 -25.43 19.92
C GLY A 475 -21.96 -24.38 20.15
N ASP A 476 -21.34 -23.84 19.11
CA ASP A 476 -20.39 -22.74 19.25
C ASP A 476 -21.11 -21.41 19.61
N ARG A 477 -20.51 -20.61 20.49
CA ARG A 477 -20.98 -19.25 20.75
C ARG A 477 -20.42 -18.29 19.73
N VAL A 478 -21.26 -17.36 19.28
CA VAL A 478 -20.89 -16.24 18.39
C VAL A 478 -21.41 -14.93 18.97
N VAL A 479 -20.70 -13.84 18.67
CA VAL A 479 -21.17 -12.49 18.99
C VAL A 479 -21.54 -11.80 17.68
N VAL A 480 -22.79 -11.40 17.54
CA VAL A 480 -23.30 -10.70 16.36
C VAL A 480 -23.29 -9.20 16.63
N VAL A 481 -22.75 -8.43 15.70
CA VAL A 481 -22.71 -6.96 15.71
C VAL A 481 -23.34 -6.43 14.44
N ALA A 482 -24.28 -5.50 14.56
CA ALA A 482 -25.00 -4.94 13.42
C ALA A 482 -25.44 -3.49 13.65
N GLY A 483 -25.91 -2.86 12.58
CA GLY A 483 -26.67 -1.62 12.62
C GLY A 483 -28.16 -1.88 12.47
N VAL A 484 -28.97 -1.38 13.39
CA VAL A 484 -30.45 -1.43 13.29
C VAL A 484 -31.01 -0.02 13.30
N PRO A 485 -32.08 0.24 12.50
CA PRO A 485 -32.76 -0.68 11.56
C PRO A 485 -31.89 -1.07 10.37
N VAL A 486 -32.15 -2.29 9.85
CA VAL A 486 -31.44 -2.85 8.69
C VAL A 486 -31.53 -1.91 7.48
N GLY A 487 -30.47 -1.85 6.66
CA GLY A 487 -30.41 -1.02 5.44
C GLY A 487 -30.06 0.47 5.67
N ARG A 488 -29.64 0.85 6.89
CA ARG A 488 -29.08 2.19 7.16
C ARG A 488 -27.57 2.12 7.38
N PRO A 489 -26.76 2.57 6.41
CA PRO A 489 -25.32 2.56 6.53
C PRO A 489 -24.80 3.41 7.71
N GLY A 490 -23.63 3.04 8.28
CA GLY A 490 -22.93 3.82 9.30
C GLY A 490 -23.42 3.64 10.73
N GLN A 491 -24.55 2.97 10.97
CA GLN A 491 -25.01 2.64 12.32
C GLN A 491 -24.43 1.29 12.76
N THR A 492 -23.81 1.26 13.96
CA THR A 492 -23.39 0.04 14.65
C THR A 492 -23.88 0.19 16.08
N ASN A 493 -25.05 -0.39 16.39
CA ASN A 493 -25.77 -0.14 17.64
C ASN A 493 -26.40 -1.40 18.27
N LEU A 494 -26.21 -2.57 17.66
CA LEU A 494 -26.66 -3.86 18.14
C LEU A 494 -25.47 -4.76 18.47
N LEU A 495 -25.53 -5.41 19.64
CA LEU A 495 -24.71 -6.55 20.02
C LEU A 495 -25.64 -7.65 20.52
N LYS A 496 -25.50 -8.87 19.98
CA LYS A 496 -26.26 -10.06 20.43
C LYS A 496 -25.31 -11.24 20.59
N VAL A 497 -25.49 -12.04 21.62
CA VAL A 497 -24.80 -13.33 21.79
C VAL A 497 -25.75 -14.42 21.32
N GLU A 498 -25.24 -15.32 20.46
CA GLU A 498 -25.97 -16.47 19.94
C GLU A 498 -25.19 -17.75 20.19
N THR A 499 -25.94 -18.86 20.33
CA THR A 499 -25.39 -20.21 20.24
C THR A 499 -25.89 -20.83 18.94
N VAL A 500 -24.97 -21.27 18.11
CA VAL A 500 -25.25 -21.75 16.75
C VAL A 500 -25.74 -23.18 16.77
#